data_7fafc0c77879117da3faa4eb72f62a7d
#
_entry.id   7fafc0c77879117da3faa4eb72f62a7d
#
_cell.length_a   1.000
_cell.length_b   1.000
_cell.length_c   1.000
_cell.angle_alpha   90.00
_cell.angle_beta   90.00
_cell.angle_gamma   90.00
#
_symmetry.space_group_name_H-M   'P 1'
#
loop_
_entity.id
_entity.type
_entity.pdbx_description
1 polymer ?
#
loop_
_entity_poly.entity_id
_entity_poly.type
_entity_poly.pdbx_seq_one_letter_code
_entity_poly.pdbx_strand_id
1 'polypeptide(L)'
;MFLKSKQPNEKIPIGIDFVDVLPDGESIVLASSTIVVLDSLSADVTSTIRDSGPTVTGTTLNGVFKAGTHNQTYLITFTAQTTNGYKFEEEVKLRVREKTVTVA
;
A
#
# COMPACT_ATOMS: atom_id res chain seq x y z
N MET A 1 3.05 5.77 -10.34
CA MET A 1 3.30 4.44 -9.72
C MET A 1 4.60 4.45 -8.94
N PHE A 2 4.57 3.91 -7.75
CA PHE A 2 5.73 3.84 -6.87
C PHE A 2 6.28 2.42 -6.84
N LEU A 3 7.58 2.28 -6.54
CA LEU A 3 8.23 0.99 -6.39
C LEU A 3 8.74 0.86 -4.95
N LYS A 4 8.46 -0.29 -4.33
CA LYS A 4 8.98 -0.65 -3.02
C LYS A 4 9.50 -2.07 -3.06
N SER A 5 10.46 -2.37 -2.18
CA SER A 5 11.01 -3.72 -2.03
C SER A 5 11.00 -4.12 -0.57
N LYS A 6 10.79 -5.40 -0.32
CA LYS A 6 10.93 -5.98 1.02
C LYS A 6 11.42 -7.40 0.93
N GLN A 7 11.97 -7.91 2.02
CA GLN A 7 12.25 -9.33 2.18
C GLN A 7 10.99 -10.08 2.65
N PRO A 8 10.88 -11.40 2.40
CA PRO A 8 9.68 -12.15 2.79
C PRO A 8 9.32 -12.04 4.28
N ASN A 9 10.32 -12.01 5.15
CA ASN A 9 10.09 -11.94 6.60
C ASN A 9 9.95 -10.51 7.14
N GLU A 10 10.07 -9.51 6.30
CA GLU A 10 9.93 -8.12 6.73
C GLU A 10 8.46 -7.71 6.80
N LYS A 11 8.17 -6.89 7.78
CA LYS A 11 6.89 -6.18 7.89
C LYS A 11 7.20 -4.70 7.82
N ILE A 12 6.67 -4.04 6.78
CA ILE A 12 7.02 -2.66 6.47
C ILE A 12 5.78 -1.79 6.34
N PRO A 13 5.87 -0.51 6.75
CA PRO A 13 4.81 0.46 6.48
C PRO A 13 4.98 1.05 5.08
N ILE A 14 3.85 1.30 4.41
CA ILE A 14 3.81 2.07 3.18
C ILE A 14 2.67 3.07 3.30
N GLY A 15 2.96 4.33 3.06
CA GLY A 15 1.96 5.39 3.07
C GLY A 15 2.01 6.19 1.78
N ILE A 16 0.83 6.62 1.31
CA ILE A 16 0.69 7.50 0.16
C ILE A 16 0.12 8.82 0.65
N ASP A 17 0.85 9.91 0.38
CA ASP A 17 0.39 11.25 0.70
C ASP A 17 -0.38 11.82 -0.49
N PHE A 18 -1.66 12.08 -0.29
CA PHE A 18 -2.55 12.62 -1.32
C PHE A 18 -2.64 14.15 -1.29
N VAL A 19 -1.74 14.83 -0.57
CA VAL A 19 -1.82 16.29 -0.35
C VAL A 19 -1.95 17.08 -1.66
N ASP A 20 -1.25 16.65 -2.71
CA ASP A 20 -1.20 17.38 -3.97
C ASP A 20 -2.48 17.23 -4.82
N VAL A 21 -3.32 16.25 -4.53
CA VAL A 21 -4.54 15.99 -5.30
C VAL A 21 -5.80 16.29 -4.51
N LEU A 22 -5.72 16.44 -3.19
CA LEU A 22 -6.89 16.75 -2.37
C LEU A 22 -7.35 18.18 -2.63
N PRO A 23 -8.64 18.40 -2.94
CA PRO A 23 -9.17 19.76 -3.02
C PRO A 23 -9.09 20.47 -1.67
N ASP A 24 -9.03 21.81 -1.69
CA ASP A 24 -8.96 22.61 -0.48
C ASP A 24 -10.14 22.32 0.46
N GLY A 25 -9.82 22.10 1.73
CA GLY A 25 -10.81 21.82 2.77
C GLY A 25 -11.32 20.39 2.80
N GLU A 26 -10.82 19.52 1.91
CA GLU A 26 -11.19 18.10 1.90
C GLU A 26 -10.27 17.30 2.81
N SER A 27 -10.85 16.24 3.38
CA SER A 27 -10.09 15.27 4.20
C SER A 27 -10.33 13.86 3.68
N ILE A 28 -9.40 12.97 3.94
CA ILE A 28 -9.57 11.55 3.60
C ILE A 28 -10.53 10.93 4.62
N VAL A 29 -11.57 10.25 4.11
CA VAL A 29 -12.54 9.53 4.94
C VAL A 29 -12.07 8.08 5.06
N LEU A 30 -11.59 7.70 6.24
CA LEU A 30 -11.04 6.37 6.47
C LEU A 30 -12.05 5.26 6.18
N ALA A 31 -13.29 5.43 6.61
CA ALA A 31 -14.33 4.40 6.46
C ALA A 31 -14.62 4.04 4.99
N SER A 32 -14.33 4.93 4.06
CA SER A 32 -14.59 4.74 2.63
C SER A 32 -13.31 4.56 1.82
N SER A 33 -12.15 4.57 2.46
CA SER A 33 -10.85 4.40 1.81
C SER A 33 -10.41 2.95 1.89
N THR A 34 -9.71 2.47 0.86
CA THR A 34 -9.34 1.06 0.75
C THR A 34 -7.89 0.87 0.33
N ILE A 35 -7.37 -0.29 0.71
CA ILE A 35 -6.09 -0.81 0.22
C ILE A 35 -6.35 -2.21 -0.28
N VAL A 36 -6.04 -2.46 -1.56
CA VAL A 36 -6.20 -3.77 -2.19
C VAL A 36 -4.85 -4.24 -2.70
N VAL A 37 -4.52 -5.50 -2.45
CA VAL A 37 -3.27 -6.12 -2.92
C VAL A 37 -3.60 -7.25 -3.88
N LEU A 38 -3.04 -7.19 -5.07
CA LEU A 38 -3.15 -8.24 -6.08
C LEU A 38 -1.79 -8.89 -6.31
N ASP A 39 -1.79 -10.19 -6.56
CA ASP A 39 -0.56 -10.90 -6.94
C ASP A 39 -0.29 -10.75 -8.44
N SER A 40 0.75 -11.42 -8.95
CA SER A 40 1.13 -11.33 -10.37
C SER A 40 0.10 -11.94 -11.30
N LEU A 41 -0.84 -12.72 -10.79
CA LEU A 41 -1.94 -13.31 -11.55
C LEU A 41 -3.25 -12.54 -11.35
N SER A 42 -3.19 -11.35 -10.77
CA SER A 42 -4.33 -10.48 -10.46
C SER A 42 -5.32 -11.08 -9.47
N ALA A 43 -4.89 -12.05 -8.67
CA ALA A 43 -5.70 -12.58 -7.58
C ALA A 43 -5.60 -11.68 -6.35
N ASP A 44 -6.71 -11.49 -5.65
CA ASP A 44 -6.75 -10.68 -4.44
C ASP A 44 -6.09 -11.43 -3.28
N VAL A 45 -4.97 -10.90 -2.82
CA VAL A 45 -4.21 -11.46 -1.70
C VAL A 45 -4.08 -10.44 -0.56
N THR A 46 -5.00 -9.50 -0.48
CA THR A 46 -4.96 -8.43 0.51
C THR A 46 -4.84 -8.97 1.93
N SER A 47 -5.61 -9.98 2.29
CA SER A 47 -5.60 -10.54 3.65
C SER A 47 -4.29 -11.24 4.01
N THR A 48 -3.52 -11.66 3.01
CA THR A 48 -2.23 -12.33 3.21
C THR A 48 -1.09 -11.32 3.35
N ILE A 49 -1.11 -10.26 2.54
CA ILE A 49 0.00 -9.31 2.41
C ILE A 49 -0.20 -8.08 3.31
N ARG A 50 -1.43 -7.62 3.49
CA ARG A 50 -1.70 -6.51 4.40
C ARG A 50 -1.82 -7.02 5.83
N ASP A 51 -0.92 -6.55 6.69
CA ASP A 51 -0.95 -6.87 8.11
C ASP A 51 -1.99 -6.03 8.85
N SER A 52 -2.00 -4.73 8.57
CA SER A 52 -2.94 -3.79 9.18
C SER A 52 -3.19 -2.58 8.27
N GLY A 53 -4.20 -1.82 8.62
CA GLY A 53 -4.65 -0.65 7.87
C GLY A 53 -5.90 -0.96 7.05
N PRO A 54 -6.39 0.02 6.30
CA PRO A 54 -5.81 1.36 6.17
C PRO A 54 -5.94 2.22 7.43
N THR A 55 -5.01 3.15 7.59
CA THR A 55 -5.09 4.22 8.58
C THR A 55 -4.82 5.55 7.91
N VAL A 56 -5.32 6.63 8.49
CA VAL A 56 -5.14 7.98 7.95
C VAL A 56 -4.35 8.82 8.94
N THR A 57 -3.30 9.48 8.44
CA THR A 57 -2.54 10.46 9.20
C THR A 57 -2.46 11.72 8.35
N GLY A 58 -3.25 12.76 8.71
CA GLY A 58 -3.35 13.98 7.91
C GLY A 58 -3.87 13.67 6.50
N THR A 59 -3.03 13.89 5.49
CA THR A 59 -3.35 13.64 4.08
C THR A 59 -2.76 12.31 3.57
N THR A 60 -2.23 11.48 4.46
CA THR A 60 -1.55 10.22 4.11
C THR A 60 -2.43 9.03 4.46
N LEU A 61 -2.61 8.14 3.50
CA LEU A 61 -3.28 6.86 3.69
C LEU A 61 -2.20 5.79 3.86
N ASN A 62 -2.24 5.06 4.97
CA ASN A 62 -1.18 4.14 5.38
C ASN A 62 -1.66 2.71 5.48
N GLY A 63 -0.75 1.78 5.23
CA GLY A 63 -0.93 0.36 5.51
C GLY A 63 0.37 -0.27 5.97
N VAL A 64 0.29 -1.42 6.61
CA VAL A 64 1.45 -2.23 6.99
C VAL A 64 1.38 -3.55 6.23
N PHE A 65 2.48 -3.93 5.60
CA PHE A 65 2.54 -5.08 4.71
C PHE A 65 3.57 -6.08 5.19
N LYS A 66 3.21 -7.36 5.04
CA LYS A 66 3.99 -8.49 5.56
C LYS A 66 4.06 -9.61 4.53
N ALA A 67 4.78 -10.68 4.85
CA ALA A 67 4.83 -11.91 4.07
C ALA A 67 5.22 -11.67 2.61
N GLY A 68 4.67 -12.44 1.72
CA GLY A 68 4.99 -12.42 0.30
C GLY A 68 5.97 -13.51 -0.07
N THR A 69 5.92 -13.93 -1.33
CA THR A 69 6.77 -14.99 -1.87
C THR A 69 7.98 -14.36 -2.57
N HIS A 70 9.14 -14.93 -2.32
CA HIS A 70 10.39 -14.52 -2.97
C HIS A 70 10.23 -14.48 -4.50
N ASN A 71 10.75 -13.43 -5.12
CA ASN A 71 10.68 -13.15 -6.55
C ASN A 71 9.27 -12.83 -7.08
N GLN A 72 8.30 -12.59 -6.22
CA GLN A 72 6.97 -12.15 -6.65
C GLN A 72 6.83 -10.64 -6.52
N THR A 73 6.04 -10.07 -7.43
CA THR A 73 5.69 -8.65 -7.40
C THR A 73 4.19 -8.53 -7.12
N TYR A 74 3.85 -7.70 -6.16
CA TYR A 74 2.47 -7.44 -5.77
C TYR A 74 2.08 -6.02 -6.18
N LEU A 75 0.85 -5.84 -6.62
CA LEU A 75 0.31 -4.53 -6.94
C LEU A 75 -0.60 -4.10 -5.79
N ILE A 76 -0.23 -3.00 -5.14
CA ILE A 76 -1.01 -2.43 -4.04
C ILE A 76 -1.71 -1.18 -4.56
N THR A 77 -3.03 -1.15 -4.48
CA THR A 77 -3.83 0.00 -4.88
C THR A 77 -4.39 0.69 -3.63
N PHE A 78 -4.00 1.94 -3.46
CA PHE A 78 -4.50 2.81 -2.39
C PHE A 78 -5.60 3.68 -2.99
N THR A 79 -6.81 3.57 -2.48
CA THR A 79 -7.95 4.41 -2.90
C THR A 79 -8.37 5.28 -1.73
N ALA A 80 -8.17 6.58 -1.88
CA ALA A 80 -8.59 7.56 -0.88
C ALA A 80 -9.90 8.20 -1.34
N GLN A 81 -10.91 8.18 -0.46
CA GLN A 81 -12.16 8.88 -0.70
C GLN A 81 -12.24 10.11 0.21
N THR A 82 -12.67 11.25 -0.35
CA THR A 82 -12.75 12.52 0.38
C THR A 82 -14.12 12.74 0.97
N THR A 83 -14.23 13.79 1.80
CA THR A 83 -15.49 14.21 2.44
C THR A 83 -16.61 14.50 1.45
N ASN A 84 -16.28 14.98 0.25
CA ASN A 84 -17.27 15.26 -0.81
C ASN A 84 -17.45 14.10 -1.79
N GLY A 85 -16.85 12.94 -1.52
CA GLY A 85 -17.04 11.75 -2.33
C GLY A 85 -16.10 11.62 -3.52
N TYR A 86 -15.09 12.49 -3.66
CA TYR A 86 -14.07 12.33 -4.67
C TYR A 86 -13.18 11.14 -4.31
N LYS A 87 -12.72 10.41 -5.32
CA LYS A 87 -11.83 9.26 -5.14
C LYS A 87 -10.55 9.46 -5.90
N PHE A 88 -9.44 9.17 -5.25
CA PHE A 88 -8.12 9.22 -5.85
C PHE A 88 -7.42 7.89 -5.62
N GLU A 89 -6.80 7.36 -6.66
CA GLU A 89 -6.08 6.08 -6.60
C GLU A 89 -4.60 6.29 -6.84
N GLU A 90 -3.80 5.54 -6.11
CA GLU A 90 -2.36 5.45 -6.34
C GLU A 90 -1.91 4.00 -6.22
N GLU A 91 -0.98 3.59 -7.06
CA GLU A 91 -0.51 2.21 -7.13
C GLU A 91 0.94 2.11 -6.70
N VAL A 92 1.25 1.06 -5.94
CA VAL A 92 2.61 0.71 -5.52
C VAL A 92 2.89 -0.71 -5.97
N LYS A 93 3.99 -0.91 -6.68
CA LYS A 93 4.53 -2.25 -6.94
C LYS A 93 5.42 -2.63 -5.77
N LEU A 94 5.06 -3.69 -5.07
CA LEU A 94 5.84 -4.24 -3.98
C LEU A 94 6.55 -5.49 -4.48
N ARG A 95 7.86 -5.41 -4.61
CA ARG A 95 8.68 -6.57 -4.97
C ARG A 95 9.17 -7.25 -3.71
N VAL A 96 8.87 -8.52 -3.58
CA VAL A 96 9.33 -9.35 -2.46
C VAL A 96 10.54 -10.14 -2.91
N ARG A 97 11.67 -9.95 -2.22
CA ARG A 97 12.94 -10.52 -2.63
C ARG A 97 13.86 -10.69 -1.44
N GLU A 98 14.41 -11.88 -1.28
CA GLU A 98 15.46 -12.11 -0.31
C GLU A 98 16.74 -11.39 -0.73
N LYS A 99 17.34 -10.69 0.21
CA LYS A 99 18.63 -10.08 -0.01
C LYS A 99 19.73 -11.10 0.26
N THR A 100 20.74 -11.12 -0.61
CA THR A 100 21.95 -11.87 -0.35
C THR A 100 22.83 -11.02 0.57
N VAL A 101 23.13 -11.55 1.74
CA VAL A 101 24.00 -10.88 2.71
C VAL A 101 25.28 -11.68 2.85
N THR A 102 26.41 -10.99 2.73
CA THR A 102 27.72 -11.58 2.98
C THR A 102 28.03 -11.48 4.47
N VAL A 103 28.29 -12.61 5.10
CA VAL A 103 28.69 -12.65 6.50
C VAL A 103 30.22 -12.62 6.54
N ALA A 104 30.75 -11.63 7.27
CA ALA A 104 32.20 -11.52 7.46
C ALA A 104 32.71 -12.45 8.55
#